data_bc45cae16481c9820331b054b2c9c6dc
#
_entry.id   bc45cae16481c9820331b054b2c9c6dc
#
_cell.length_a   1.000
_cell.length_b   1.000
_cell.length_c   1.000
_cell.angle_alpha   90.00
_cell.angle_beta   90.00
_cell.angle_gamma   90.00
#
_symmetry.space_group_name_H-M   'P 1'
#
loop_
_entity.id
_entity.type
_entity.pdbx_description
1 polymer ?
#
loop_
_entity_poly.entity_id
_entity_poly.type
_entity_poly.pdbx_seq_one_letter_code
_entity_poly.pdbx_strand_id
1 'polypeptide(L)'
;MLPAGAQIAVLAGNPMGTGLYTVRLKFPAHYAIPAHSHPTDEHVVVVSGAVSFGMGDKLDRAAKGNKTLPVGGFALMPANMNHFAYTGSQEATIILYGQGPVEFKYVNPADDPRNAKK
;
A
#
# COMPACT_ATOMS: atom_id res chain seq x y z
N MET A 1 2.74 -3.37 8.64
CA MET A 1 2.42 -4.74 8.21
C MET A 1 1.15 -4.77 7.38
N LEU A 2 1.15 -5.52 6.30
CA LEU A 2 0.01 -5.64 5.38
C LEU A 2 -0.95 -6.74 5.80
N PRO A 3 -2.26 -6.61 5.49
CA PRO A 3 -3.20 -7.71 5.66
C PRO A 3 -2.74 -8.97 4.91
N ALA A 4 -3.18 -10.13 5.40
CA ALA A 4 -2.79 -11.42 4.82
C ALA A 4 -3.13 -11.50 3.34
N GLY A 5 -2.29 -12.18 2.57
CA GLY A 5 -2.44 -12.38 1.13
C GLY A 5 -1.39 -11.65 0.31
N ALA A 6 -0.84 -10.56 0.80
CA ALA A 6 0.24 -9.86 0.11
C ALA A 6 1.55 -10.62 0.23
N GLN A 7 2.34 -10.58 -0.83
CA GLN A 7 3.69 -11.13 -0.87
C GLN A 7 4.67 -9.99 -1.08
N ILE A 8 5.82 -10.04 -0.40
CA ILE A 8 6.82 -8.98 -0.48
C ILE A 8 8.19 -9.56 -0.85
N ALA A 9 8.89 -8.86 -1.74
CA ALA A 9 10.30 -9.11 -2.02
C ALA A 9 11.07 -7.82 -1.84
N VAL A 10 12.10 -7.84 -1.01
CA VAL A 10 12.98 -6.68 -0.84
C VAL A 10 14.01 -6.71 -1.96
N LEU A 11 13.98 -5.71 -2.82
CA LEU A 11 14.87 -5.62 -3.99
C LEU A 11 16.14 -4.85 -3.66
N ALA A 12 16.07 -3.83 -2.82
CA ALA A 12 17.21 -3.02 -2.44
C ALA A 12 16.94 -2.35 -1.10
N GLY A 13 17.99 -2.16 -0.32
CA GLY A 13 17.89 -1.46 0.96
C GLY A 13 17.18 -2.26 2.04
N ASN A 14 16.82 -1.55 3.10
CA ASN A 14 16.09 -2.11 4.22
C ASN A 14 14.86 -1.24 4.50
N PRO A 15 13.65 -1.71 4.20
CA PRO A 15 12.45 -0.90 4.43
C PRO A 15 12.20 -0.56 5.90
N MET A 16 12.82 -1.29 6.83
CA MET A 16 12.71 -1.00 8.26
C MET A 16 13.80 -0.04 8.74
N GLY A 17 14.79 0.26 7.91
CA GLY A 17 15.85 1.21 8.21
C GLY A 17 15.50 2.63 7.80
N THR A 18 16.46 3.54 7.90
CA THR A 18 16.25 4.96 7.61
C THR A 18 16.72 5.39 6.22
N GLY A 19 17.35 4.51 5.46
CA GLY A 19 17.82 4.79 4.11
C GLY A 19 16.79 4.50 3.04
N LEU A 20 17.24 4.61 1.80
CA LEU A 20 16.40 4.28 0.65
C LEU A 20 16.13 2.79 0.59
N TYR A 21 14.94 2.43 0.16
CA TYR A 21 14.54 1.04 -0.03
C TYR A 21 13.75 0.92 -1.32
N THR A 22 13.70 -0.30 -1.87
CA THR A 22 12.81 -0.67 -2.98
C THR A 22 12.28 -2.06 -2.70
N VAL A 23 10.97 -2.22 -2.75
CA VAL A 23 10.33 -3.52 -2.54
C VAL A 23 9.34 -3.77 -3.67
N ARG A 24 9.09 -5.06 -3.94
CA ARG A 24 8.02 -5.49 -4.84
C ARG A 24 6.93 -6.12 -3.98
N LEU A 25 5.71 -5.68 -4.21
CA LEU A 25 4.54 -6.23 -3.54
C LEU A 25 3.63 -6.87 -4.57
N LYS A 26 3.12 -8.05 -4.25
CA LYS A 26 2.13 -8.73 -5.07
C LYS A 26 0.87 -8.93 -4.26
N PHE A 27 -0.24 -8.48 -4.80
CA PHE A 27 -1.55 -8.55 -4.16
C PHE A 27 -2.44 -9.52 -4.91
N PRO A 28 -3.22 -10.36 -4.21
CA PRO A 28 -4.24 -11.19 -4.87
C PRO A 28 -5.38 -10.32 -5.39
N ALA A 29 -6.25 -10.92 -6.20
CA ALA A 29 -7.50 -10.30 -6.58
C ALA A 29 -8.35 -10.02 -5.33
N HIS A 30 -9.18 -8.97 -5.40
CA HIS A 30 -10.10 -8.59 -4.33
C HIS A 30 -9.43 -8.32 -2.99
N TYR A 31 -8.19 -7.84 -3.06
CA TYR A 31 -7.40 -7.49 -1.88
C TYR A 31 -7.66 -6.04 -1.49
N ALA A 32 -7.61 -5.77 -0.20
CA ALA A 32 -7.79 -4.41 0.31
C ALA A 32 -6.79 -4.11 1.42
N ILE A 33 -6.24 -2.91 1.39
CA ILE A 33 -5.43 -2.37 2.47
C ILE A 33 -6.23 -1.23 3.07
N PRO A 34 -6.73 -1.38 4.30
CA PRO A 34 -7.53 -0.34 4.94
C PRO A 34 -6.75 0.95 5.14
N ALA A 35 -7.44 2.03 5.46
CA ALA A 35 -6.84 3.34 5.61
C ALA A 35 -5.71 3.33 6.63
N HIS A 36 -4.57 3.88 6.23
CA HIS A 36 -3.35 3.90 7.02
C HIS A 36 -2.46 5.04 6.54
N SER A 37 -1.42 5.33 7.30
CA SER A 37 -0.39 6.29 6.93
C SER A 37 1.00 5.72 7.18
N HIS A 38 1.99 6.40 6.62
CA HIS A 38 3.41 6.09 6.80
C HIS A 38 4.14 7.37 7.24
N PRO A 39 5.24 7.25 7.97
CA PRO A 39 5.99 8.44 8.41
C PRO A 39 6.80 9.11 7.29
N THR A 40 6.95 8.46 6.14
CA THR A 40 7.73 8.95 5.00
C THR A 40 6.90 8.86 3.72
N ASP A 41 7.30 9.61 2.69
CA ASP A 41 6.67 9.54 1.38
C ASP A 41 6.87 8.17 0.77
N GLU A 42 5.86 7.70 0.06
CA GLU A 42 5.85 6.39 -0.57
C GLU A 42 5.59 6.56 -2.06
N HIS A 43 6.51 6.06 -2.89
CA HIS A 43 6.39 6.08 -4.35
C HIS A 43 5.93 4.71 -4.81
N VAL A 44 4.92 4.68 -5.68
CA VAL A 44 4.30 3.44 -6.16
C VAL A 44 4.28 3.43 -7.68
N VAL A 45 4.75 2.33 -8.27
CA VAL A 45 4.63 2.09 -9.71
C VAL A 45 3.96 0.73 -9.92
N VAL A 46 2.93 0.69 -10.76
CA VAL A 46 2.24 -0.56 -11.09
C VAL A 46 3.00 -1.31 -12.17
N VAL A 47 3.37 -2.55 -11.90
CA VAL A 47 4.14 -3.41 -12.80
C VAL A 47 3.23 -4.38 -13.55
N SER A 48 2.21 -4.91 -12.89
CA SER A 48 1.23 -5.79 -13.54
C SER A 48 -0.13 -5.62 -12.87
N GLY A 49 -1.18 -5.89 -13.63
CA GLY A 49 -2.55 -5.71 -13.15
C GLY A 49 -2.92 -4.25 -13.02
N ALA A 50 -3.77 -3.95 -12.05
CA ALA A 50 -4.18 -2.59 -11.73
C ALA A 50 -4.43 -2.49 -10.23
N VAL A 51 -4.11 -1.33 -9.66
CA VAL A 51 -4.35 -1.06 -8.24
C VAL A 51 -5.07 0.27 -8.12
N SER A 52 -6.08 0.31 -7.28
CA SER A 52 -6.82 1.54 -6.99
C SER A 52 -6.36 2.11 -5.65
N PHE A 53 -6.25 3.43 -5.61
CA PHE A 53 -5.85 4.17 -4.42
C PHE A 53 -6.86 5.26 -4.11
N GLY A 54 -7.07 5.50 -2.85
CA GLY A 54 -7.89 6.62 -2.38
C GLY A 54 -7.29 7.25 -1.15
N MET A 55 -7.63 8.51 -0.92
CA MET A 55 -7.19 9.29 0.24
C MET A 55 -8.35 9.42 1.20
N GLY A 56 -8.06 9.27 2.48
CA GLY A 56 -9.08 9.42 3.52
C GLY A 56 -8.91 8.45 4.66
N ASP A 57 -9.79 8.58 5.65
CA ASP A 57 -9.69 7.86 6.92
C ASP A 57 -10.42 6.52 6.90
N LYS A 58 -11.09 6.21 5.80
CA LYS A 58 -11.88 4.99 5.70
C LYS A 58 -11.83 4.48 4.27
N LEU A 59 -11.57 3.19 4.13
CA LEU A 59 -11.62 2.54 2.82
C LEU A 59 -13.03 2.66 2.25
N ASP A 60 -13.13 3.29 1.08
CA ASP A 60 -14.37 3.49 0.37
C ASP A 60 -14.11 3.29 -1.12
N ARG A 61 -14.56 2.15 -1.64
CA ARG A 61 -14.32 1.78 -3.05
C ARG A 61 -15.12 2.66 -4.01
N ALA A 62 -16.11 3.39 -3.52
CA ALA A 62 -16.97 4.26 -4.33
C ALA A 62 -16.59 5.74 -4.23
N ALA A 63 -15.56 6.08 -3.49
CA ALA A 63 -15.17 7.49 -3.32
C ALA A 63 -14.74 8.09 -4.65
N LYS A 64 -15.20 9.31 -4.92
CA LYS A 64 -14.97 9.98 -6.21
C LYS A 64 -13.49 10.30 -6.47
N GLY A 65 -12.72 10.49 -5.42
CA GLY A 65 -11.30 10.78 -5.54
C GLY A 65 -10.43 9.57 -5.81
N ASN A 66 -10.97 8.38 -5.80
CA ASN A 66 -10.20 7.16 -6.04
C ASN A 66 -9.67 7.13 -7.47
N LYS A 67 -8.45 6.64 -7.62
CA LYS A 67 -7.81 6.47 -8.93
C LYS A 67 -7.37 5.03 -9.09
N THR A 68 -7.69 4.45 -10.25
CA THR A 68 -7.21 3.14 -10.63
C THR A 68 -6.01 3.31 -11.54
N LEU A 69 -4.88 2.77 -11.12
CA LEU A 69 -3.64 2.85 -11.87
C LEU A 69 -3.44 1.58 -12.68
N PRO A 70 -3.29 1.70 -14.01
CA PRO A 70 -2.91 0.57 -14.85
C PRO A 70 -1.40 0.34 -14.80
N VAL A 71 -0.92 -0.65 -15.55
CA VAL A 71 0.52 -0.90 -15.72
C VAL A 71 1.21 0.39 -16.16
N GLY A 72 2.32 0.74 -15.49
CA GLY A 72 3.06 1.97 -15.71
C GLY A 72 2.51 3.17 -14.94
N GLY A 73 1.36 3.02 -14.27
CA GLY A 73 0.81 4.08 -13.45
C GLY A 73 1.67 4.36 -12.23
N PHE A 74 1.67 5.63 -11.80
CA PHE A 74 2.47 6.11 -10.69
C PHE A 74 1.60 6.84 -9.67
N ALA A 75 1.91 6.66 -8.40
CA ALA A 75 1.30 7.43 -7.32
C ALA A 75 2.34 7.78 -6.27
N LEU A 76 2.19 8.97 -5.70
CA LEU A 76 2.96 9.40 -4.54
C LEU A 76 1.98 9.48 -3.35
N MET A 77 2.28 8.71 -2.31
CA MET A 77 1.54 8.77 -1.06
C MET A 77 2.34 9.62 -0.09
N PRO A 78 1.90 10.86 0.19
CA PRO A 78 2.65 11.75 1.07
C PRO A 78 2.74 11.23 2.50
N ALA A 79 3.83 11.57 3.16
CA ALA A 79 4.05 11.23 4.56
C ALA A 79 2.89 11.70 5.42
N ASN A 80 2.48 10.85 6.36
CA ASN A 80 1.46 11.15 7.37
C ASN A 80 0.06 11.43 6.84
N MET A 81 -0.19 11.16 5.56
CA MET A 81 -1.54 11.28 4.99
C MET A 81 -2.21 9.91 4.92
N ASN A 82 -3.43 9.84 5.42
CA ASN A 82 -4.17 8.59 5.40
C ASN A 82 -4.63 8.25 4.00
N HIS A 83 -4.40 7.01 3.62
CA HIS A 83 -4.78 6.49 2.30
C HIS A 83 -5.11 5.00 2.40
N PHE A 84 -5.74 4.50 1.34
CA PHE A 84 -6.09 3.09 1.24
C PHE A 84 -5.85 2.61 -0.19
N ALA A 85 -5.81 1.29 -0.36
CA ALA A 85 -5.60 0.69 -1.66
C ALA A 85 -6.40 -0.59 -1.78
N TYR A 86 -6.74 -0.95 -3.03
CA TYR A 86 -7.45 -2.20 -3.27
C TYR A 86 -7.25 -2.67 -4.70
N THR A 87 -7.43 -3.97 -4.90
CA THR A 87 -7.43 -4.60 -6.22
C THR A 87 -8.85 -4.98 -6.62
N GLY A 88 -9.05 -5.19 -7.91
CA GLY A 88 -10.31 -5.69 -8.45
C GLY A 88 -10.24 -7.19 -8.70
N SER A 89 -10.75 -7.62 -9.85
CA SER A 89 -10.86 -9.04 -10.21
C SER A 89 -9.54 -9.70 -10.60
N GLN A 90 -8.44 -8.94 -10.68
CA GLN A 90 -7.14 -9.44 -11.05
C GLN A 90 -6.12 -9.19 -9.95
N GLU A 91 -5.14 -10.08 -9.84
CA GLU A 91 -3.98 -9.81 -9.00
C GLU A 91 -3.15 -8.68 -9.59
N ALA A 92 -2.36 -8.02 -8.75
CA ALA A 92 -1.54 -6.89 -9.17
C ALA A 92 -0.18 -6.94 -8.50
N THR A 93 0.82 -6.40 -9.18
CA THR A 93 2.17 -6.25 -8.65
C THR A 93 2.58 -4.79 -8.75
N ILE A 94 3.15 -4.27 -7.66
CA ILE A 94 3.66 -2.91 -7.62
C ILE A 94 5.11 -2.91 -7.15
N ILE A 95 5.83 -1.88 -7.55
CA ILE A 95 7.12 -1.51 -6.96
C ILE A 95 6.84 -0.34 -6.03
N LEU A 96 7.33 -0.46 -4.81
CA LEU A 96 7.21 0.55 -3.77
C LEU A 96 8.62 1.00 -3.41
N TYR A 97 8.88 2.30 -3.39
CA TYR A 97 10.20 2.81 -3.04
C TYR A 97 10.11 4.15 -2.34
N GLY A 98 11.15 4.46 -1.60
CA GLY A 98 11.23 5.69 -0.85
C GLY A 98 12.32 5.61 0.20
N GLN A 99 12.21 6.49 1.19
CA GLN A 99 13.09 6.48 2.35
C GLN A 99 12.34 5.83 3.51
N GLY A 100 12.99 4.89 4.19
CA GLY A 100 12.40 4.22 5.34
C GLY A 100 12.43 5.09 6.59
N PRO A 101 11.87 4.60 7.68
CA PRO A 101 11.23 3.29 7.78
C PRO A 101 9.81 3.27 7.18
N VAL A 102 9.44 2.12 6.65
CA VAL A 102 8.06 1.89 6.21
C VAL A 102 7.28 1.33 7.39
N GLU A 103 6.58 2.18 8.07
CA GLU A 103 5.71 1.80 9.18
C GLU A 103 4.27 2.00 8.76
N PHE A 104 3.41 1.08 9.19
CA PHE A 104 1.97 1.16 8.93
C PHE A 104 1.26 1.62 10.20
N LYS A 105 0.60 2.76 10.09
CA LYS A 105 -0.26 3.27 11.15
C LYS A 105 -1.69 3.25 10.64
N TYR A 106 -2.44 2.24 11.02
CA TYR A 106 -3.84 2.11 10.62
C TYR A 106 -4.70 3.12 11.37
N VAL A 107 -5.65 3.71 10.65
CA VAL A 107 -6.60 4.66 11.25
C VAL A 107 -7.47 3.96 12.28
N ASN A 108 -7.96 2.76 11.92
CA ASN A 108 -8.74 1.91 12.84
C ASN A 108 -7.83 0.78 13.35
N PRO A 109 -7.54 0.72 14.66
CA PRO A 109 -6.68 -0.35 15.19
C PRO A 109 -7.19 -1.76 14.90
N ALA A 110 -8.48 -1.95 14.69
CA ALA A 110 -9.05 -3.25 14.34
C ALA A 110 -8.58 -3.73 12.96
N ASP A 111 -8.14 -2.83 12.09
CA ASP A 111 -7.64 -3.16 10.76
C ASP A 111 -6.18 -3.60 10.76
N ASP A 112 -5.47 -3.36 11.85
CA ASP A 112 -4.05 -3.69 11.96
C ASP A 112 -3.87 -5.19 12.18
N PRO A 113 -3.22 -5.92 11.24
CA PRO A 113 -3.02 -7.36 11.40
C PRO A 113 -2.25 -7.75 12.66
N ARG A 114 -1.43 -6.83 13.20
CA ARG A 114 -0.67 -7.07 14.42
C ARG A 114 -1.57 -7.14 15.65
N ASN A 115 -2.78 -6.60 15.55
CA ASN A 115 -3.78 -6.63 16.62
C ASN A 115 -4.79 -7.76 16.43
N ALA A 116 -4.63 -8.59 15.40
CA ALA A 116 -5.56 -9.68 15.14
C ALA A 116 -5.54 -10.69 16.29
N LYS A 117 -6.73 -11.11 16.70
CA LYS A 117 -6.88 -12.16 17.71
C LYS A 117 -6.61 -13.52 17.08
N LYS A 118 -5.99 -14.37 17.85
CA LYS A 118 -5.69 -15.73 17.43
C LYS A 118 -6.72 -16.70 17.92
#